data_3ca7267ce9db977296dc938137494315
#
_entry.id   3ca7267ce9db977296dc938137494315
#
_cell.length_a   1.000
_cell.length_b   1.000
_cell.length_c   1.000
_cell.angle_alpha   90.00
_cell.angle_beta   90.00
_cell.angle_gamma   90.00
#
_symmetry.space_group_name_H-M   'P 1'
#
loop_
_entity.id
_entity.type
_entity.pdbx_description
1 polymer ?
#
loop_
_entity_poly.entity_id
_entity_poly.type
_entity_poly.pdbx_seq_one_letter_code
_entity_poly.pdbx_strand_id
1 'polypeptide(L)'
;ELVAVKVDHPLGSTDEDNPSVVYPINVGYVINDKDLEFKPVTDDQRVYLVGVDVAVDEYSGVLIAVARRRDDSGTVWVVAPENILYTKQQIEEMIHFKEQYYDSFIEMVDEEMWDAYDANENKLGFEVRRSMAKSLPEGVYHIVVMVYTVTKTGKVLTTQRSRNKTNSLKWEVTGGSIISGET
;
A
#
# COMPACT_ATOMS: atom_id res chain seq x y z
N GLU A 1 3.57 1.46 -0.88
CA GLU A 1 4.58 0.91 -1.81
C GLU A 1 3.92 0.48 -3.12
N LEU A 2 4.52 0.84 -4.29
CA LEU A 2 3.98 0.49 -5.60
C LEU A 2 4.35 -0.94 -5.98
N VAL A 3 3.32 -1.73 -6.30
CA VAL A 3 3.42 -3.10 -6.76
C VAL A 3 3.06 -3.14 -8.24
N ALA A 4 3.96 -3.64 -9.09
CA ALA A 4 3.68 -3.89 -10.49
C ALA A 4 3.09 -5.29 -10.65
N VAL A 5 1.94 -5.37 -11.31
CA VAL A 5 1.13 -6.58 -11.47
C VAL A 5 1.01 -6.92 -12.95
N LYS A 6 1.32 -8.15 -13.32
CA LYS A 6 0.95 -8.75 -14.61
C LYS A 6 -0.38 -9.46 -14.44
N VAL A 7 -1.35 -9.10 -15.28
CA VAL A 7 -2.69 -9.69 -15.23
C VAL A 7 -2.75 -10.90 -16.16
N ASP A 8 -3.17 -12.04 -15.63
CA ASP A 8 -3.40 -13.28 -16.38
C ASP A 8 -4.90 -13.64 -16.45
N HIS A 9 -5.71 -13.10 -15.54
CA HIS A 9 -7.18 -13.18 -15.61
C HIS A 9 -7.77 -11.77 -15.62
N PRO A 10 -7.96 -11.17 -16.79
CA PRO A 10 -8.55 -9.83 -16.91
C PRO A 10 -10.00 -9.80 -16.41
N LEU A 11 -10.44 -8.63 -15.94
CA LEU A 11 -11.83 -8.38 -15.59
C LEU A 11 -12.77 -8.83 -16.74
N GLY A 12 -13.78 -9.63 -16.40
CA GLY A 12 -14.73 -10.19 -17.36
C GLY A 12 -14.29 -11.49 -18.06
N SER A 13 -13.04 -11.94 -17.87
CA SER A 13 -12.61 -13.26 -18.35
C SER A 13 -13.26 -14.40 -17.56
N THR A 14 -13.28 -15.60 -18.15
CA THR A 14 -13.77 -16.82 -17.48
C THR A 14 -12.60 -17.65 -16.97
N ASP A 15 -12.83 -18.36 -15.87
CA ASP A 15 -11.88 -19.33 -15.33
C ASP A 15 -11.74 -20.52 -16.29
N GLU A 16 -10.52 -20.95 -16.63
CA GLU A 16 -10.27 -22.03 -17.59
C GLU A 16 -10.77 -23.37 -17.06
N ASP A 17 -10.66 -23.63 -15.76
CA ASP A 17 -11.06 -24.87 -15.12
C ASP A 17 -12.56 -24.87 -14.79
N ASN A 18 -13.16 -23.69 -14.62
CA ASN A 18 -14.58 -23.53 -14.31
C ASN A 18 -15.20 -22.36 -15.08
N PRO A 19 -15.68 -22.58 -16.34
CA PRO A 19 -16.24 -21.52 -17.18
C PRO A 19 -17.48 -20.79 -16.61
N SER A 20 -18.06 -21.32 -15.53
CA SER A 20 -19.16 -20.64 -14.82
C SER A 20 -18.67 -19.49 -13.92
N VAL A 21 -17.37 -19.43 -13.64
CA VAL A 21 -16.74 -18.38 -12.86
C VAL A 21 -16.26 -17.29 -13.79
N VAL A 22 -16.84 -16.10 -13.66
CA VAL A 22 -16.40 -14.90 -14.36
C VAL A 22 -15.63 -14.04 -13.35
N TYR A 23 -14.45 -13.54 -13.73
CA TYR A 23 -13.63 -12.68 -12.87
C TYR A 23 -14.23 -11.27 -12.81
N PRO A 24 -14.78 -10.83 -11.66
CA PRO A 24 -15.37 -9.50 -11.52
C PRO A 24 -14.33 -8.39 -11.32
N ILE A 25 -13.07 -8.76 -11.15
CA ILE A 25 -11.90 -7.89 -11.02
C ILE A 25 -10.74 -8.49 -11.82
N ASN A 26 -9.70 -7.67 -12.08
CA ASN A 26 -8.46 -8.19 -12.64
C ASN A 26 -7.71 -9.01 -11.60
N VAL A 27 -7.14 -10.14 -12.02
CA VAL A 27 -6.32 -11.01 -11.18
C VAL A 27 -5.01 -11.30 -11.90
N GLY A 28 -3.92 -11.38 -11.14
CA GLY A 28 -2.60 -11.56 -11.72
C GLY A 28 -1.54 -11.95 -10.70
N TYR A 29 -0.31 -11.54 -10.95
CA TYR A 29 0.84 -11.80 -10.08
C TYR A 29 1.84 -10.65 -10.11
N VAL A 30 2.67 -10.57 -9.08
CA VAL A 30 3.70 -9.52 -8.90
C VAL A 30 4.86 -9.73 -9.88
N ILE A 31 5.35 -8.64 -10.50
CA ILE A 31 6.50 -8.70 -11.43
C ILE A 31 7.70 -7.84 -11.00
N ASN A 32 7.60 -7.04 -9.94
CA ASN A 32 8.70 -6.19 -9.42
C ASN A 32 9.15 -6.58 -8.00
N ASP A 33 9.12 -7.85 -7.67
CA ASP A 33 9.37 -8.41 -6.33
C ASP A 33 10.72 -8.03 -5.71
N LYS A 34 11.73 -7.75 -6.53
CA LYS A 34 13.11 -7.46 -6.09
C LYS A 34 13.22 -6.11 -5.36
N ASP A 35 12.41 -5.15 -5.75
CA ASP A 35 12.48 -3.77 -5.27
C ASP A 35 11.50 -3.48 -4.12
N LEU A 36 10.67 -4.46 -3.74
CA LEU A 36 9.65 -4.29 -2.72
C LEU A 36 10.21 -4.42 -1.30
N GLU A 37 9.78 -3.54 -0.39
CA GLU A 37 10.01 -3.65 1.06
C GLU A 37 9.24 -4.85 1.65
N PHE A 38 7.97 -4.98 1.27
CA PHE A 38 7.14 -6.12 1.62
C PHE A 38 7.43 -7.25 0.64
N LYS A 39 8.05 -8.31 1.12
CA LYS A 39 8.50 -9.41 0.24
C LYS A 39 7.37 -10.38 -0.08
N PRO A 40 7.22 -10.79 -1.34
CA PRO A 40 6.37 -11.91 -1.72
C PRO A 40 6.71 -13.18 -0.95
N VAL A 41 5.69 -13.99 -0.67
CA VAL A 41 5.86 -15.29 0.00
C VAL A 41 6.27 -16.36 -1.02
N THR A 42 5.91 -16.18 -2.28
CA THR A 42 6.20 -17.08 -3.40
C THR A 42 6.71 -16.29 -4.60
N ASP A 43 7.46 -16.93 -5.49
CA ASP A 43 7.94 -16.31 -6.74
C ASP A 43 6.77 -15.83 -7.63
N ASP A 44 5.62 -16.50 -7.56
CA ASP A 44 4.39 -16.15 -8.28
C ASP A 44 3.34 -15.59 -7.31
N GLN A 45 3.69 -14.54 -6.54
CA GLN A 45 2.75 -13.94 -5.58
C GLN A 45 1.48 -13.46 -6.29
N ARG A 46 0.35 -14.13 -6.00
CA ARG A 46 -0.97 -13.81 -6.58
C ARG A 46 -1.49 -12.47 -6.07
N VAL A 47 -2.22 -11.78 -6.93
CA VAL A 47 -2.77 -10.44 -6.68
C VAL A 47 -4.22 -10.35 -7.14
N TYR A 48 -5.07 -9.81 -6.28
CA TYR A 48 -6.37 -9.23 -6.63
C TYR A 48 -6.18 -7.73 -6.88
N LEU A 49 -6.46 -7.27 -8.10
CA LEU A 49 -6.39 -5.86 -8.46
C LEU A 49 -7.80 -5.26 -8.37
N VAL A 50 -8.07 -4.55 -7.28
CA VAL A 50 -9.37 -3.94 -6.98
C VAL A 50 -9.41 -2.47 -7.43
N GLY A 51 -10.60 -1.96 -7.79
CA GLY A 51 -10.80 -0.56 -8.19
C GLY A 51 -10.26 -0.18 -9.56
N VAL A 52 -9.99 -1.17 -10.40
CA VAL A 52 -9.64 -0.99 -11.81
C VAL A 52 -10.77 -1.61 -12.64
N ASP A 53 -11.74 -0.79 -13.06
CA ASP A 53 -13.01 -1.19 -13.65
C ASP A 53 -12.94 -1.49 -15.15
N VAL A 54 -11.75 -1.71 -15.67
CA VAL A 54 -11.48 -2.11 -17.05
C VAL A 54 -10.50 -3.28 -17.08
N ALA A 55 -10.58 -4.13 -18.08
CA ALA A 55 -9.59 -5.18 -18.31
C ALA A 55 -8.24 -4.55 -18.69
N VAL A 56 -7.18 -4.98 -18.03
CA VAL A 56 -5.79 -4.52 -18.27
C VAL A 56 -4.84 -5.70 -18.39
N ASP A 57 -3.70 -5.51 -19.06
CA ASP A 57 -2.64 -6.52 -19.14
C ASP A 57 -1.61 -6.36 -18.03
N GLU A 58 -1.36 -5.12 -17.62
CA GLU A 58 -0.43 -4.75 -16.54
C GLU A 58 -0.98 -3.54 -15.80
N TYR A 59 -0.65 -3.45 -14.50
CA TYR A 59 -1.01 -2.31 -13.67
C TYR A 59 0.01 -2.10 -12.56
N SER A 60 0.21 -0.85 -12.15
CA SER A 60 0.97 -0.52 -10.94
C SER A 60 0.05 0.15 -9.93
N GLY A 61 -0.04 -0.42 -8.75
CA GLY A 61 -0.88 0.08 -7.66
C GLY A 61 -0.24 -0.13 -6.29
N VAL A 62 -0.97 0.21 -5.25
CA VAL A 62 -0.52 0.12 -3.86
C VAL A 62 -1.04 -1.17 -3.22
N LEU A 63 -0.17 -1.90 -2.52
CA LEU A 63 -0.58 -3.01 -1.66
C LEU A 63 -1.38 -2.45 -0.48
N ILE A 64 -2.66 -2.83 -0.37
CA ILE A 64 -3.59 -2.33 0.66
C ILE A 64 -4.01 -3.39 1.66
N ALA A 65 -3.94 -4.67 1.29
CA ALA A 65 -4.28 -5.78 2.16
C ALA A 65 -3.66 -7.09 1.66
N VAL A 66 -3.69 -8.09 2.52
CA VAL A 66 -3.33 -9.48 2.21
C VAL A 66 -4.49 -10.39 2.60
N ALA A 67 -5.03 -11.15 1.66
CA ALA A 67 -5.91 -12.27 1.95
C ALA A 67 -5.06 -13.47 2.36
N ARG A 68 -5.21 -13.92 3.61
CA ARG A 68 -4.52 -15.09 4.16
C ARG A 68 -5.47 -16.24 4.28
N ARG A 69 -5.05 -17.42 3.86
CA ARG A 69 -5.81 -18.66 3.95
C ARG A 69 -5.25 -19.54 5.06
N ARG A 70 -6.12 -20.06 5.93
CA ARG A 70 -5.72 -20.92 7.06
C ARG A 70 -5.65 -22.39 6.66
N ASP A 71 -6.36 -22.77 5.62
CA ASP A 71 -6.49 -24.13 5.13
C ASP A 71 -5.30 -24.58 4.26
N ASP A 72 -4.68 -23.68 3.51
CA ASP A 72 -3.55 -24.01 2.61
C ASP A 72 -2.29 -23.16 2.81
N SER A 73 -2.29 -22.28 3.80
CA SER A 73 -1.22 -21.30 4.08
C SER A 73 -0.94 -20.34 2.90
N GLY A 74 -1.83 -20.28 1.92
CA GLY A 74 -1.73 -19.39 0.78
C GLY A 74 -1.96 -17.94 1.16
N THR A 75 -1.35 -17.05 0.38
CA THR A 75 -1.57 -15.60 0.48
C THR A 75 -1.85 -15.02 -0.87
N VAL A 76 -2.83 -14.10 -0.93
CA VAL A 76 -3.09 -13.30 -2.13
C VAL A 76 -3.03 -11.83 -1.73
N TRP A 77 -2.26 -11.06 -2.44
CA TRP A 77 -2.16 -9.62 -2.20
C TRP A 77 -3.36 -8.90 -2.80
N VAL A 78 -3.79 -7.82 -2.15
CA VAL A 78 -4.82 -6.93 -2.67
C VAL A 78 -4.17 -5.60 -3.01
N VAL A 79 -4.17 -5.27 -4.29
CA VAL A 79 -3.57 -4.06 -4.84
C VAL A 79 -4.67 -3.16 -5.39
N ALA A 80 -4.56 -1.86 -5.16
CA ALA A 80 -5.53 -0.85 -5.58
C ALA A 80 -4.84 0.39 -6.17
N PRO A 81 -5.55 1.25 -6.90
CA PRO A 81 -5.07 2.58 -7.24
C PRO A 81 -4.68 3.39 -6.01
N GLU A 82 -3.62 4.20 -6.11
CA GLU A 82 -3.07 4.97 -4.98
C GLU A 82 -4.08 5.90 -4.28
N ASN A 83 -5.05 6.41 -5.02
CA ASN A 83 -5.98 7.43 -4.57
C ASN A 83 -7.33 6.89 -4.08
N ILE A 84 -7.47 5.58 -3.94
CA ILE A 84 -8.73 4.95 -3.49
C ILE A 84 -8.49 4.25 -2.15
N LEU A 85 -9.32 4.60 -1.17
CA LEU A 85 -9.34 3.95 0.13
C LEU A 85 -10.46 2.91 0.17
N TYR A 86 -10.13 1.71 0.64
CA TYR A 86 -11.10 0.63 0.84
C TYR A 86 -11.13 0.21 2.31
N THR A 87 -12.32 0.00 2.84
CA THR A 87 -12.49 -0.68 4.11
C THR A 87 -12.26 -2.17 3.94
N LYS A 88 -11.93 -2.85 5.04
CA LYS A 88 -11.80 -4.31 5.06
C LYS A 88 -13.04 -5.00 4.48
N GLN A 89 -14.25 -4.56 4.85
CA GLN A 89 -15.50 -5.12 4.36
C GLN A 89 -15.66 -4.96 2.84
N GLN A 90 -15.33 -3.81 2.28
CA GLN A 90 -15.38 -3.60 0.83
C GLN A 90 -14.41 -4.53 0.09
N ILE A 91 -13.21 -4.75 0.63
CA ILE A 91 -12.26 -5.70 0.06
C ILE A 91 -12.83 -7.13 0.13
N GLU A 92 -13.35 -7.55 1.29
CA GLU A 92 -13.97 -8.88 1.46
C GLU A 92 -15.09 -9.12 0.43
N GLU A 93 -15.93 -8.13 0.19
CA GLU A 93 -17.01 -8.21 -0.82
C GLU A 93 -16.45 -8.37 -2.25
N MET A 94 -15.44 -7.57 -2.62
CA MET A 94 -14.85 -7.60 -3.97
C MET A 94 -14.13 -8.91 -4.30
N ILE A 95 -13.46 -9.54 -3.33
CA ILE A 95 -12.70 -10.78 -3.54
C ILE A 95 -13.49 -12.04 -3.19
N HIS A 96 -14.73 -11.90 -2.70
CA HIS A 96 -15.60 -13.00 -2.26
C HIS A 96 -15.79 -14.06 -3.36
N PHE A 97 -15.82 -13.66 -4.63
CA PHE A 97 -16.02 -14.57 -5.76
C PHE A 97 -15.04 -15.76 -5.78
N LYS A 98 -13.83 -15.57 -5.25
CA LYS A 98 -12.80 -16.63 -5.16
C LYS A 98 -12.54 -17.05 -3.71
N GLU A 99 -12.49 -16.11 -2.76
CA GLU A 99 -12.16 -16.42 -1.36
C GLU A 99 -13.28 -17.16 -0.58
N GLN A 100 -14.53 -17.16 -1.07
CA GLN A 100 -15.61 -17.98 -0.49
C GLN A 100 -15.33 -19.49 -0.45
N TYR A 101 -14.35 -19.97 -1.23
CA TYR A 101 -13.97 -21.39 -1.28
C TYR A 101 -12.85 -21.75 -0.30
N TYR A 102 -12.34 -20.79 0.47
CA TYR A 102 -11.23 -20.95 1.39
C TYR A 102 -11.60 -20.43 2.79
N ASP A 103 -10.95 -20.98 3.84
CA ASP A 103 -10.97 -20.34 5.16
C ASP A 103 -10.00 -19.17 5.18
N SER A 104 -10.42 -18.05 4.62
CA SER A 104 -9.59 -16.87 4.46
C SER A 104 -9.99 -15.72 5.39
N PHE A 105 -9.05 -14.83 5.66
CA PHE A 105 -9.28 -13.57 6.35
C PHE A 105 -8.41 -12.47 5.75
N ILE A 106 -8.89 -11.23 5.84
CA ILE A 106 -8.17 -10.07 5.34
C ILE A 106 -7.34 -9.44 6.45
N GLU A 107 -6.06 -9.29 6.20
CA GLU A 107 -5.12 -8.49 6.98
C GLU A 107 -4.85 -7.20 6.20
N MET A 108 -5.30 -6.07 6.76
CA MET A 108 -5.02 -4.77 6.16
C MET A 108 -3.52 -4.47 6.30
N VAL A 109 -2.89 -3.97 5.25
CA VAL A 109 -1.54 -3.42 5.36
C VAL A 109 -1.66 -2.09 6.07
N ASP A 110 -1.07 -2.02 7.26
CA ASP A 110 -1.03 -0.79 8.06
C ASP A 110 -0.20 0.24 7.30
N GLU A 111 -0.89 1.10 6.58
CA GLU A 111 -0.28 2.25 5.97
C GLU A 111 -0.44 3.46 6.89
N GLU A 112 0.68 4.12 7.17
CA GLU A 112 0.70 5.36 7.93
C GLU A 112 -0.13 6.41 7.20
N MET A 113 -1.18 6.90 7.87
CA MET A 113 -2.07 7.94 7.36
C MET A 113 -1.67 9.29 7.96
N TRP A 114 -1.71 10.32 7.16
CA TRP A 114 -1.42 11.69 7.56
C TRP A 114 -2.61 12.60 7.33
N ASP A 115 -2.90 13.49 8.26
CA ASP A 115 -3.84 14.57 8.01
C ASP A 115 -3.33 15.46 6.86
N ALA A 116 -4.22 15.81 5.93
CA ALA A 116 -3.92 16.74 4.85
C ALA A 116 -4.06 18.20 5.32
N TYR A 117 -3.12 19.05 4.90
CA TYR A 117 -3.07 20.48 5.24
C TYR A 117 -2.96 21.34 3.98
N ASP A 118 -3.42 22.59 4.06
CA ASP A 118 -3.13 23.62 3.07
C ASP A 118 -1.77 24.30 3.32
N ALA A 119 -1.39 25.25 2.47
CA ALA A 119 -0.13 26.02 2.61
C ALA A 119 -0.09 26.93 3.85
N ASN A 120 -1.22 27.14 4.52
CA ASN A 120 -1.33 27.93 5.76
C ASN A 120 -1.44 27.04 7.00
N GLU A 121 -1.12 25.74 6.87
CA GLU A 121 -1.17 24.74 7.94
C GLU A 121 -2.60 24.50 8.49
N ASN A 122 -3.64 24.79 7.73
CA ASN A 122 -5.00 24.43 8.11
C ASN A 122 -5.32 23.02 7.65
N LYS A 123 -5.91 22.20 8.53
CA LYS A 123 -6.40 20.85 8.17
C LYS A 123 -7.48 20.95 7.09
N LEU A 124 -7.33 20.15 6.03
CA LEU A 124 -8.28 20.06 4.91
C LEU A 124 -9.46 19.11 5.19
N GLY A 125 -9.43 18.36 6.31
CA GLY A 125 -10.51 17.47 6.71
C GLY A 125 -10.53 16.12 6.02
N PHE A 126 -9.45 15.75 5.35
CA PHE A 126 -9.22 14.41 4.80
C PHE A 126 -7.79 13.95 5.08
N GLU A 127 -7.56 12.65 4.88
CA GLU A 127 -6.27 12.01 5.13
C GLU A 127 -5.59 11.64 3.82
N VAL A 128 -4.26 11.58 3.84
CA VAL A 128 -3.42 11.10 2.75
C VAL A 128 -2.53 9.96 3.22
N ARG A 129 -2.20 9.05 2.33
CA ARG A 129 -1.32 7.90 2.62
C ARG A 129 0.14 8.32 2.57
N ARG A 130 0.96 7.73 3.41
CA ARG A 130 2.42 7.90 3.36
C ARG A 130 3.01 7.52 2.00
N SER A 131 2.49 6.50 1.33
CA SER A 131 2.89 6.11 -0.04
C SER A 131 2.75 7.25 -1.04
N MET A 132 1.78 8.15 -0.84
CA MET A 132 1.54 9.33 -1.67
C MET A 132 2.51 10.49 -1.41
N ALA A 133 3.46 10.38 -0.48
CA ALA A 133 4.36 11.48 -0.08
C ALA A 133 5.06 12.22 -1.24
N LYS A 134 5.30 11.52 -2.36
CA LYS A 134 5.94 12.08 -3.57
C LYS A 134 4.95 12.55 -4.64
N SER A 135 3.67 12.26 -4.47
CA SER A 135 2.60 12.48 -5.45
C SER A 135 1.35 13.14 -4.84
N LEU A 136 1.53 13.88 -3.74
CA LEU A 136 0.43 14.64 -3.16
C LEU A 136 -0.15 15.61 -4.20
N PRO A 137 -1.49 15.80 -4.21
CA PRO A 137 -2.14 16.78 -5.08
C PRO A 137 -1.57 18.19 -4.86
N GLU A 138 -1.63 19.03 -5.89
CA GLU A 138 -1.20 20.43 -5.77
C GLU A 138 -1.98 21.14 -4.64
N GLY A 139 -1.27 21.85 -3.78
CA GLY A 139 -1.86 22.56 -2.63
C GLY A 139 -2.14 21.67 -1.42
N VAL A 140 -1.82 20.38 -1.47
CA VAL A 140 -1.95 19.45 -0.35
C VAL A 140 -0.57 19.18 0.26
N TYR A 141 -0.47 19.31 1.56
CA TYR A 141 0.75 19.13 2.34
C TYR A 141 0.49 18.18 3.53
N HIS A 142 1.56 17.61 4.08
CA HIS A 142 1.56 16.95 5.38
C HIS A 142 2.62 17.60 6.29
N ILE A 143 2.45 17.50 7.60
CA ILE A 143 3.38 18.10 8.56
C ILE A 143 4.48 17.11 8.91
N VAL A 144 5.72 17.58 8.89
CA VAL A 144 6.91 16.86 9.35
C VAL A 144 7.49 17.60 10.55
N VAL A 145 7.67 16.87 11.65
CA VAL A 145 8.33 17.41 12.87
C VAL A 145 9.80 17.03 12.85
N MET A 146 10.66 17.98 13.14
CA MET A 146 12.11 17.75 13.31
C MET A 146 12.53 18.17 14.72
N VAL A 147 13.19 17.27 15.45
CA VAL A 147 13.65 17.50 16.81
C VAL A 147 15.17 17.71 16.81
N TYR A 148 15.59 18.88 17.23
CA TYR A 148 17.00 19.23 17.40
C TYR A 148 17.39 19.12 18.86
N THR A 149 18.12 18.07 19.24
CA THR A 149 18.70 17.94 20.57
C THR A 149 20.05 18.65 20.56
N VAL A 150 20.17 19.74 21.33
CA VAL A 150 21.37 20.58 21.36
C VAL A 150 22.02 20.53 22.75
N THR A 151 23.32 20.27 22.78
CA THR A 151 24.10 20.32 24.02
C THR A 151 24.27 21.77 24.52
N LYS A 152 24.67 21.94 25.78
CA LYS A 152 24.98 23.25 26.35
C LYS A 152 26.12 23.97 25.60
N THR A 153 26.93 23.25 24.83
CA THR A 153 28.02 23.78 24.04
C THR A 153 27.66 24.00 22.57
N GLY A 154 26.37 23.91 22.20
CA GLY A 154 25.87 24.16 20.86
C GLY A 154 26.03 23.01 19.86
N LYS A 155 26.45 21.83 20.30
CA LYS A 155 26.51 20.64 19.41
C LYS A 155 25.13 20.01 19.24
N VAL A 156 24.79 19.66 18.00
CA VAL A 156 23.53 18.97 17.65
C VAL A 156 23.75 17.47 17.63
N LEU A 157 22.83 16.71 18.23
CA LEU A 157 22.80 15.26 18.12
C LEU A 157 22.28 14.88 16.73
N THR A 158 23.07 14.06 16.03
CA THR A 158 22.68 13.49 14.74
C THR A 158 22.84 11.98 14.77
N THR A 159 22.01 11.28 13.99
CA THR A 159 22.09 9.84 13.78
C THR A 159 22.36 9.54 12.32
N GLN A 160 22.98 8.39 12.05
CA GLN A 160 23.20 7.95 10.68
C GLN A 160 22.11 6.97 10.27
N ARG A 161 21.46 7.25 9.15
CA ARG A 161 20.40 6.37 8.59
C ARG A 161 20.95 4.98 8.30
N SER A 162 20.16 3.96 8.57
CA SER A 162 20.51 2.58 8.28
C SER A 162 20.68 2.35 6.76
N ARG A 163 21.44 1.30 6.41
CA ARG A 163 21.68 0.94 5.00
C ARG A 163 20.44 0.56 4.22
N ASN A 164 19.39 0.11 4.92
CA ASN A 164 18.16 -0.39 4.33
C ASN A 164 17.06 0.68 4.17
N LYS A 165 17.36 1.95 4.43
CA LYS A 165 16.41 3.05 4.30
C LYS A 165 16.74 3.96 3.11
N THR A 166 15.71 4.61 2.57
CA THR A 166 15.89 5.69 1.59
C THR A 166 16.89 6.73 2.12
N ASN A 167 17.76 7.26 1.27
CA ASN A 167 18.87 8.13 1.68
C ASN A 167 19.80 7.48 2.71
N SER A 168 20.11 6.19 2.51
CA SER A 168 20.99 5.41 3.40
C SER A 168 22.31 6.12 3.71
N LEU A 169 22.80 5.90 4.93
CA LEU A 169 24.08 6.42 5.46
C LEU A 169 24.20 7.95 5.53
N LYS A 170 23.16 8.72 5.18
CA LYS A 170 23.14 10.15 5.43
C LYS A 170 22.92 10.44 6.91
N TRP A 171 23.48 11.56 7.38
CA TRP A 171 23.25 12.04 8.75
C TRP A 171 21.92 12.79 8.82
N GLU A 172 21.18 12.55 9.88
CA GLU A 172 19.89 13.19 10.12
C GLU A 172 19.70 13.54 11.60
N VAL A 173 18.82 14.48 11.87
CA VAL A 173 18.25 14.72 13.21
C VAL A 173 17.00 13.85 13.37
N THR A 174 16.54 13.67 14.60
CA THR A 174 15.27 12.97 14.84
C THR A 174 14.12 13.71 14.20
N GLY A 175 13.30 13.03 13.42
CA GLY A 175 12.13 13.60 12.76
C GLY A 175 11.16 12.53 12.30
N GLY A 176 9.92 12.93 12.03
CA GLY A 176 8.87 12.07 11.54
C GLY A 176 7.69 12.88 11.04
N SER A 177 6.85 12.27 10.23
CA SER A 177 5.56 12.84 9.86
C SER A 177 4.58 12.69 11.02
N ILE A 178 3.70 13.66 11.20
CA ILE A 178 2.57 13.56 12.14
C ILE A 178 1.56 12.58 11.56
N ILE A 179 1.20 11.58 12.34
CA ILE A 179 0.19 10.59 11.98
C ILE A 179 -1.20 11.22 12.15
N SER A 180 -2.16 10.81 11.31
CA SER A 180 -3.53 11.30 11.42
C SER A 180 -4.11 11.12 12.83
N GLY A 181 -4.75 12.15 13.33
CA GLY A 181 -5.31 12.20 14.68
C GLY A 181 -4.32 12.58 15.78
N GLU A 182 -3.02 12.71 15.52
CA GLU A 182 -2.07 13.31 16.45
C GLU A 182 -2.20 14.85 16.47
N THR A 183 -1.96 15.45 17.64
CA THR A 183 -2.01 16.93 17.85
C THR A 183 -0.66 17.44 18.33
#